data_33458d8e3e5277cdfbf41b145eeb9515
#
_entry.id   33458d8e3e5277cdfbf41b145eeb9515
#
_cell.length_a   1.000
_cell.length_b   1.000
_cell.length_c   1.000
_cell.angle_alpha   90.00
_cell.angle_beta   90.00
_cell.angle_gamma   90.00
#
_symmetry.space_group_name_H-M   'P 1'
#
loop_
_entity.id
_entity.type
_entity.pdbx_description
1 polymer ?
#
loop_
_entity_poly.entity_id
_entity_poly.type
_entity_poly.pdbx_seq_one_letter_code
_entity_poly.pdbx_strand_id
1 'polypeptide(L)'
;MTRTSTFPKPTSKRSMMQNSCHALPAESQWDLLTEHDLESWFSCLWVSTEDGNEIARRLGVDPQNGTLCDFQKATQSYETSLEELIVWVGEHSAGWSTILTISGGTMPPRLIEALSADGQRVLEAYYVEEADPGKLLYTYDREYRGEIFPPSSPGGWMEVPEFEAHASGLELSDEISDAETFDRYMCMVGRITGRFIDRAWFASTRTLYHVPHEA
;
A
#
# COMPACT_ATOMS: atom_id res chain seq x y z
N MET A 1 -25.94 -51.95 -12.23
CA MET A 1 -25.68 -50.95 -11.17
C MET A 1 -24.62 -49.99 -11.65
N THR A 2 -25.07 -48.87 -12.20
CA THR A 2 -24.19 -47.83 -12.83
C THR A 2 -23.93 -46.77 -11.77
N ARG A 3 -22.66 -46.59 -11.33
CA ARG A 3 -22.27 -45.52 -10.41
C ARG A 3 -22.00 -44.25 -11.23
N THR A 4 -22.82 -43.25 -11.06
CA THR A 4 -22.62 -41.89 -11.58
C THR A 4 -21.62 -41.16 -10.69
N SER A 5 -20.42 -40.92 -11.20
CA SER A 5 -19.40 -40.10 -10.54
C SER A 5 -19.70 -38.63 -10.84
N THR A 6 -20.10 -37.88 -9.79
CA THR A 6 -20.31 -36.44 -9.87
C THR A 6 -18.99 -35.75 -9.49
N PHE A 7 -18.26 -35.21 -10.47
CA PHE A 7 -17.12 -34.33 -10.21
C PHE A 7 -17.60 -32.95 -9.78
N PRO A 8 -17.03 -32.33 -8.71
CA PRO A 8 -17.36 -30.95 -8.35
C PRO A 8 -16.85 -30.02 -9.46
N LYS A 9 -17.71 -29.09 -9.91
CA LYS A 9 -17.32 -28.01 -10.81
C LYS A 9 -16.25 -27.13 -10.16
N PRO A 10 -15.17 -26.74 -10.89
CA PRO A 10 -14.19 -25.82 -10.36
C PRO A 10 -14.85 -24.45 -10.13
N THR A 11 -14.85 -23.98 -8.91
CA THR A 11 -15.24 -22.60 -8.56
C THR A 11 -14.25 -21.66 -9.22
N SER A 12 -14.73 -20.85 -10.15
CA SER A 12 -13.93 -20.01 -11.03
C SER A 12 -13.17 -18.93 -10.24
N LYS A 13 -11.84 -18.88 -10.36
CA LYS A 13 -10.98 -17.77 -9.90
C LYS A 13 -11.50 -16.39 -10.37
N ARG A 14 -12.24 -16.36 -11.48
CA ARG A 14 -12.85 -15.16 -12.05
C ARG A 14 -13.96 -14.56 -11.16
N SER A 15 -14.67 -15.38 -10.38
CA SER A 15 -15.74 -14.92 -9.47
C SER A 15 -15.17 -14.27 -8.20
N MET A 16 -14.00 -14.71 -7.71
CA MET A 16 -13.34 -14.10 -6.53
C MET A 16 -12.74 -12.73 -6.89
N MET A 17 -12.13 -12.58 -8.06
CA MET A 17 -11.59 -11.28 -8.50
C MET A 17 -12.67 -10.24 -8.73
N GLN A 18 -13.86 -10.61 -9.24
CA GLN A 18 -14.95 -9.67 -9.45
C GLN A 18 -15.55 -9.10 -8.15
N ASN A 19 -15.49 -9.83 -7.03
CA ASN A 19 -16.01 -9.35 -5.74
C ASN A 19 -15.06 -8.36 -5.05
N SER A 20 -13.76 -8.35 -5.33
CA SER A 20 -12.81 -7.44 -4.69
C SER A 20 -12.85 -6.03 -5.27
N CYS A 21 -13.17 -5.87 -6.55
CA CYS A 21 -13.18 -4.56 -7.23
C CYS A 21 -14.23 -3.57 -6.72
N HIS A 22 -15.23 -4.04 -5.99
CA HIS A 22 -16.31 -3.21 -5.40
C HIS A 22 -16.34 -3.26 -3.88
N ALA A 23 -15.41 -3.96 -3.24
CA ALA A 23 -15.34 -4.03 -1.79
C ALA A 23 -15.10 -2.62 -1.21
N LEU A 24 -15.68 -2.37 -0.04
CA LEU A 24 -15.44 -1.18 0.76
C LEU A 24 -14.83 -1.60 2.09
N PRO A 25 -13.98 -0.76 2.71
CA PRO A 25 -13.49 -1.02 4.04
C PRO A 25 -14.65 -0.99 5.06
N ALA A 26 -14.49 -1.68 6.19
CA ALA A 26 -15.47 -1.69 7.26
C ALA A 26 -15.55 -0.34 8.02
N GLU A 27 -14.48 0.41 7.99
CA GLU A 27 -14.33 1.74 8.61
C GLU A 27 -13.50 2.62 7.67
N SER A 28 -13.64 3.95 7.79
CA SER A 28 -12.88 4.92 6.99
C SER A 28 -11.38 4.68 7.17
N GLN A 29 -10.64 4.65 6.05
CA GLN A 29 -9.20 4.51 6.10
C GLN A 29 -8.54 5.76 6.69
N TRP A 30 -9.12 6.94 6.40
CA TRP A 30 -8.65 8.21 6.97
C TRP A 30 -8.83 8.26 8.49
N ASP A 31 -9.99 7.84 9.01
CA ASP A 31 -10.25 7.84 10.45
C ASP A 31 -9.27 6.91 11.18
N LEU A 32 -8.94 5.75 10.58
CA LEU A 32 -7.92 4.85 11.11
C LEU A 32 -6.53 5.49 11.14
N LEU A 33 -6.14 6.25 10.12
CA LEU A 33 -4.86 6.96 10.11
C LEU A 33 -4.83 8.03 11.20
N THR A 34 -5.93 8.79 11.35
CA THR A 34 -6.08 9.82 12.40
C THR A 34 -6.00 9.22 13.81
N GLU A 35 -6.62 8.07 14.05
CA GLU A 35 -6.50 7.36 15.35
C GLU A 35 -5.06 6.96 15.71
N HIS A 36 -4.18 6.91 14.71
CA HIS A 36 -2.78 6.51 14.85
C HIS A 36 -1.79 7.65 14.62
N ASP A 37 -2.24 8.90 14.68
CA ASP A 37 -1.43 10.13 14.54
C ASP A 37 -0.69 10.19 13.18
N LEU A 38 -1.32 9.68 12.10
CA LEU A 38 -0.77 9.65 10.74
C LEU A 38 -1.43 10.65 9.78
N GLU A 39 -2.38 11.47 10.25
CA GLU A 39 -3.15 12.42 9.43
C GLU A 39 -2.31 13.61 8.96
N SER A 40 -1.26 13.99 9.69
CA SER A 40 -0.38 15.09 9.30
C SER A 40 0.68 14.66 8.28
N TRP A 41 1.07 13.40 8.34
CA TRP A 41 2.05 12.81 7.43
C TRP A 41 1.91 11.30 7.34
N PHE A 42 1.74 10.81 6.14
CA PHE A 42 1.65 9.38 5.85
C PHE A 42 2.45 9.06 4.58
N SER A 43 3.27 8.02 4.62
CA SER A 43 3.96 7.47 3.46
C SER A 43 4.09 5.96 3.62
N CYS A 44 3.40 5.22 2.74
CA CYS A 44 3.39 3.77 2.77
C CYS A 44 3.48 3.21 1.35
N LEU A 45 4.31 2.17 1.20
CA LEU A 45 4.43 1.42 -0.03
C LEU A 45 3.82 0.02 0.14
N TRP A 46 3.17 -0.48 -0.93
CA TRP A 46 2.78 -1.87 -1.09
C TRP A 46 3.61 -2.48 -2.21
N VAL A 47 4.38 -3.51 -1.89
CA VAL A 47 5.27 -4.20 -2.82
C VAL A 47 4.70 -5.60 -3.09
N SER A 48 4.61 -6.01 -4.36
CA SER A 48 4.00 -7.30 -4.76
C SER A 48 4.90 -8.50 -4.47
N THR A 49 5.38 -8.62 -3.23
CA THR A 49 6.16 -9.75 -2.70
C THR A 49 5.78 -10.05 -1.26
N GLU A 50 5.89 -11.30 -0.84
CA GLU A 50 5.73 -11.75 0.55
C GLU A 50 7.09 -11.89 1.27
N ASP A 51 8.21 -11.78 0.53
CA ASP A 51 9.54 -11.95 1.08
C ASP A 51 10.07 -10.65 1.71
N GLY A 52 9.85 -10.48 3.02
CA GLY A 52 10.39 -9.36 3.78
C GLY A 52 11.92 -9.27 3.79
N ASN A 53 12.63 -10.39 3.67
CA ASN A 53 14.08 -10.39 3.56
C ASN A 53 14.55 -9.85 2.22
N GLU A 54 13.81 -10.11 1.15
CA GLU A 54 14.07 -9.52 -0.16
C GLU A 54 13.83 -8.01 -0.14
N ILE A 55 12.76 -7.56 0.51
CA ILE A 55 12.50 -6.13 0.73
C ILE A 55 13.70 -5.48 1.45
N ALA A 56 14.15 -6.06 2.56
CA ALA A 56 15.29 -5.53 3.31
C ALA A 56 16.56 -5.41 2.43
N ARG A 57 16.88 -6.45 1.65
CA ARG A 57 18.04 -6.41 0.73
C ARG A 57 17.89 -5.31 -0.34
N ARG A 58 16.70 -5.11 -0.89
CA ARG A 58 16.42 -4.05 -1.88
C ARG A 58 16.47 -2.64 -1.27
N LEU A 59 16.17 -2.52 0.03
CA LEU A 59 16.38 -1.30 0.81
C LEU A 59 17.86 -1.06 1.18
N GLY A 60 18.77 -1.99 0.85
CA GLY A 60 20.18 -1.89 1.16
C GLY A 60 20.55 -2.24 2.61
N VAL A 61 19.65 -2.94 3.34
CA VAL A 61 19.89 -3.34 4.73
C VAL A 61 20.00 -4.86 4.88
N ASP A 62 20.79 -5.31 5.85
CA ASP A 62 20.84 -6.73 6.21
C ASP A 62 19.53 -7.13 6.88
N PRO A 63 18.81 -8.15 6.37
CA PRO A 63 17.58 -8.64 6.99
C PRO A 63 17.73 -9.01 8.48
N GLN A 64 18.92 -9.36 8.93
CA GLN A 64 19.20 -9.71 10.34
C GLN A 64 19.29 -8.49 11.26
N ASN A 65 19.46 -7.30 10.73
CA ASN A 65 19.55 -6.05 11.50
C ASN A 65 18.17 -5.47 11.86
N GLY A 66 17.08 -6.09 11.40
CA GLY A 66 15.73 -5.66 11.69
C GLY A 66 15.33 -5.93 13.14
N THR A 67 14.55 -5.02 13.70
CA THR A 67 13.95 -5.16 15.04
C THR A 67 12.47 -5.48 14.92
N LEU A 68 12.05 -6.65 15.43
CA LEU A 68 10.64 -7.02 15.45
C LEU A 68 9.89 -6.22 16.51
N CYS A 69 8.87 -5.47 16.15
CA CYS A 69 8.09 -4.63 17.06
C CYS A 69 6.66 -4.41 16.58
N ASP A 70 5.78 -3.97 17.48
CA ASP A 70 4.46 -3.43 17.17
C ASP A 70 4.55 -1.99 16.66
N PHE A 71 3.41 -1.46 16.21
CA PHE A 71 3.32 -0.10 15.67
C PHE A 71 3.69 0.96 16.70
N GLN A 72 3.22 0.83 17.95
CA GLN A 72 3.51 1.79 19.01
C GLN A 72 5.02 1.91 19.27
N LYS A 73 5.74 0.79 19.30
CA LYS A 73 7.19 0.80 19.46
C LYS A 73 7.89 1.33 18.22
N ALA A 74 7.37 1.05 17.02
CA ALA A 74 7.91 1.60 15.78
C ALA A 74 7.85 3.14 15.78
N THR A 75 6.70 3.72 16.15
CA THR A 75 6.53 5.19 16.21
C THR A 75 7.37 5.85 17.28
N GLN A 76 7.70 5.16 18.38
CA GLN A 76 8.66 5.65 19.39
C GLN A 76 10.10 5.77 18.83
N SER A 77 10.39 5.14 17.70
CA SER A 77 11.68 5.26 17.01
C SER A 77 11.73 6.44 16.03
N TYR A 78 10.67 7.28 16.01
CA TYR A 78 10.64 8.49 15.19
C TYR A 78 11.78 9.44 15.58
N GLU A 79 12.54 9.85 14.58
CA GLU A 79 13.61 10.82 14.72
C GLU A 79 13.35 12.01 13.79
N THR A 80 13.65 13.21 14.25
CA THR A 80 13.54 14.44 13.46
C THR A 80 14.71 14.59 12.47
N SER A 81 15.74 13.76 12.60
CA SER A 81 16.86 13.71 11.68
C SER A 81 16.42 13.16 10.32
N LEU A 82 16.84 13.82 9.25
CA LEU A 82 16.65 13.34 7.87
C LEU A 82 17.83 12.46 7.39
N GLU A 83 18.72 12.07 8.31
CA GLU A 83 19.92 11.28 7.96
C GLU A 83 19.62 9.80 7.69
N GLU A 84 18.55 9.30 8.32
CA GLU A 84 18.11 7.91 8.16
C GLU A 84 16.62 7.85 7.83
N LEU A 85 16.29 6.91 6.95
CA LEU A 85 14.92 6.52 6.69
C LEU A 85 14.57 5.34 7.61
N ILE A 86 13.62 5.51 8.52
CA ILE A 86 13.14 4.45 9.39
C ILE A 86 11.85 3.88 8.81
N VAL A 87 11.82 2.57 8.56
CA VAL A 87 10.69 1.91 7.92
C VAL A 87 10.21 0.69 8.71
N TRP A 88 8.90 0.48 8.73
CA TRP A 88 8.24 -0.64 9.38
C TRP A 88 7.65 -1.58 8.30
N VAL A 89 8.25 -2.75 8.14
CA VAL A 89 8.04 -3.68 7.03
C VAL A 89 7.31 -4.93 7.49
N GLY A 90 6.27 -5.35 6.78
CA GLY A 90 5.59 -6.59 7.08
C GLY A 90 4.59 -7.03 6.02
N GLU A 91 4.11 -8.26 6.16
CA GLU A 91 3.07 -8.82 5.29
C GLU A 91 1.80 -7.98 5.37
N HIS A 92 1.17 -7.78 4.21
CA HIS A 92 -0.11 -7.09 4.10
C HIS A 92 -1.25 -8.06 3.77
N SER A 93 -1.11 -8.75 2.66
CA SER A 93 -2.05 -9.75 2.15
C SER A 93 -1.30 -10.76 1.28
N ALA A 94 -1.96 -11.81 0.82
CA ALA A 94 -1.36 -12.79 -0.07
C ALA A 94 -0.74 -12.10 -1.32
N GLY A 95 0.56 -12.24 -1.48
CA GLY A 95 1.35 -11.62 -2.55
C GLY A 95 1.76 -10.18 -2.32
N TRP A 96 1.46 -9.57 -1.16
CA TRP A 96 1.78 -8.17 -0.90
C TRP A 96 2.37 -7.95 0.50
N SER A 97 3.42 -7.15 0.56
CA SER A 97 3.96 -6.58 1.81
C SER A 97 3.82 -5.07 1.82
N THR A 98 3.86 -4.48 3.02
CA THR A 98 3.89 -3.02 3.20
C THR A 98 5.20 -2.55 3.79
N ILE A 99 5.57 -1.33 3.44
CA ILE A 99 6.69 -0.57 3.99
C ILE A 99 6.10 0.77 4.44
N LEU A 100 5.81 0.91 5.73
CA LEU A 100 5.38 2.19 6.31
C LEU A 100 6.62 2.97 6.70
N THR A 101 6.76 4.18 6.20
CA THR A 101 7.82 5.08 6.64
C THR A 101 7.44 5.68 8.01
N ILE A 102 8.34 5.56 8.98
CA ILE A 102 8.17 6.09 10.34
C ILE A 102 8.83 7.47 10.45
N SER A 103 10.02 7.64 9.86
CA SER A 103 10.71 8.93 9.80
C SER A 103 11.71 8.98 8.63
N GLY A 104 12.26 10.15 8.34
CA GLY A 104 13.23 10.35 7.25
C GLY A 104 12.62 10.85 5.95
N GLY A 105 11.34 11.23 5.93
CA GLY A 105 10.66 11.75 4.75
C GLY A 105 10.07 10.66 3.85
N THR A 106 9.80 11.00 2.59
CA THR A 106 9.27 10.05 1.60
C THR A 106 10.35 9.10 1.10
N MET A 107 9.93 7.95 0.60
CA MET A 107 10.85 6.94 0.04
C MET A 107 11.64 7.51 -1.15
N PRO A 108 12.99 7.45 -1.13
CA PRO A 108 13.80 7.89 -2.25
C PRO A 108 13.48 7.13 -3.55
N PRO A 109 13.40 7.81 -4.72
CA PRO A 109 13.06 7.17 -6.00
C PRO A 109 13.92 5.95 -6.34
N ARG A 110 15.22 5.98 -6.05
CA ARG A 110 16.13 4.84 -6.27
C ARG A 110 15.72 3.58 -5.50
N LEU A 111 15.15 3.74 -4.29
CA LEU A 111 14.67 2.60 -3.50
C LEU A 111 13.34 2.07 -4.05
N ILE A 112 12.47 2.94 -4.56
CA ILE A 112 11.25 2.53 -5.27
C ILE A 112 11.61 1.74 -6.53
N GLU A 113 12.61 2.19 -7.30
CA GLU A 113 13.14 1.47 -8.46
C GLU A 113 13.71 0.10 -8.06
N ALA A 114 14.47 0.02 -6.97
CA ALA A 114 15.02 -1.23 -6.48
C ALA A 114 13.91 -2.19 -6.00
N LEU A 115 12.90 -1.68 -5.29
CA LEU A 115 11.75 -2.45 -4.80
C LEU A 115 10.89 -2.98 -5.93
N SER A 116 10.76 -2.24 -7.03
CA SER A 116 9.95 -2.64 -8.20
C SER A 116 10.69 -3.50 -9.22
N ALA A 117 11.98 -3.76 -9.03
CA ALA A 117 12.78 -4.59 -9.94
C ALA A 117 12.24 -6.02 -10.11
N ASP A 118 12.64 -6.68 -11.19
CA ASP A 118 12.31 -8.09 -11.49
C ASP A 118 10.79 -8.35 -11.61
N GLY A 119 10.07 -7.38 -12.21
CA GLY A 119 8.64 -7.46 -12.45
C GLY A 119 7.78 -7.28 -11.20
N GLN A 120 8.32 -6.70 -10.13
CA GLN A 120 7.52 -6.34 -8.95
C GLN A 120 6.72 -5.07 -9.20
N ARG A 121 5.54 -5.02 -8.58
CA ARG A 121 4.67 -3.84 -8.54
C ARG A 121 4.90 -3.11 -7.23
N VAL A 122 4.96 -1.79 -7.29
CA VAL A 122 4.99 -0.92 -6.13
C VAL A 122 3.88 0.10 -6.25
N LEU A 123 2.99 0.12 -5.26
CA LEU A 123 2.03 1.19 -5.05
C LEU A 123 2.58 2.06 -3.93
N GLU A 124 2.62 3.37 -4.12
CA GLU A 124 3.04 4.33 -3.10
C GLU A 124 1.89 5.27 -2.81
N ALA A 125 1.37 5.25 -1.59
CA ALA A 125 0.42 6.25 -1.12
C ALA A 125 1.11 7.14 -0.11
N TYR A 126 1.02 8.46 -0.33
CA TYR A 126 1.52 9.44 0.62
C TYR A 126 0.57 10.63 0.74
N TYR A 127 0.61 11.26 1.89
CA TYR A 127 -0.12 12.47 2.24
C TYR A 127 0.76 13.35 3.13
N VAL A 128 0.76 14.65 2.86
CA VAL A 128 1.46 15.66 3.66
C VAL A 128 0.52 16.84 3.86
N GLU A 129 0.08 17.05 5.10
CA GLU A 129 -0.81 18.15 5.46
C GLU A 129 -0.25 19.49 4.95
N GLU A 130 -1.11 20.33 4.40
CA GLU A 130 -0.81 21.66 3.85
C GLU A 130 0.17 21.70 2.64
N ALA A 131 0.79 20.58 2.28
CA ALA A 131 1.79 20.55 1.21
C ALA A 131 1.33 19.76 -0.01
N ASP A 132 0.70 18.61 0.18
CA ASP A 132 0.24 17.73 -0.90
C ASP A 132 -1.03 16.99 -0.45
N PRO A 133 -2.16 17.14 -1.14
CA PRO A 133 -3.44 16.52 -0.77
C PRO A 133 -3.45 14.99 -0.83
N GLY A 134 -2.31 14.42 -1.12
CA GLY A 134 -2.11 12.97 -1.21
C GLY A 134 -2.13 12.48 -2.64
N LYS A 135 -1.38 11.41 -2.86
CA LYS A 135 -1.25 10.72 -4.14
C LYS A 135 -1.16 9.22 -3.95
N LEU A 136 -1.57 8.51 -4.99
CA LEU A 136 -1.32 7.09 -5.14
C LEU A 136 -0.54 6.88 -6.44
N LEU A 137 0.73 6.52 -6.32
CA LEU A 137 1.66 6.35 -7.44
C LEU A 137 1.88 4.87 -7.73
N TYR A 138 2.17 4.55 -8.98
CA TYR A 138 2.45 3.19 -9.43
C TYR A 138 3.78 3.09 -10.16
N THR A 139 4.58 2.14 -9.71
CA THR A 139 5.85 1.77 -10.33
C THR A 139 5.85 0.26 -10.60
N TYR A 140 6.29 -0.14 -11.78
CA TYR A 140 6.40 -1.53 -12.20
C TYR A 140 7.72 -1.75 -12.93
N ASP A 141 8.47 -2.76 -12.51
CA ASP A 141 9.73 -3.16 -13.12
C ASP A 141 10.68 -1.97 -13.36
N ARG A 142 10.94 -1.20 -12.29
CA ARG A 142 11.78 0.02 -12.23
C ARG A 142 11.23 1.24 -12.97
N GLU A 143 10.09 1.15 -13.64
CA GLU A 143 9.52 2.26 -14.39
C GLU A 143 8.32 2.85 -13.66
N TYR A 144 8.34 4.15 -13.43
CA TYR A 144 7.15 4.89 -13.03
C TYR A 144 6.09 4.81 -14.13
N ARG A 145 4.90 4.35 -13.78
CA ARG A 145 3.79 4.11 -14.71
C ARG A 145 2.71 5.17 -14.66
N GLY A 146 2.67 5.96 -13.61
CA GLY A 146 1.73 7.04 -13.46
C GLY A 146 1.07 7.11 -12.10
N GLU A 147 0.17 8.07 -11.96
CA GLU A 147 -0.68 8.26 -10.79
C GLU A 147 -1.99 7.47 -10.95
N ILE A 148 -2.36 6.78 -9.88
CA ILE A 148 -3.65 6.07 -9.81
C ILE A 148 -4.63 6.97 -9.09
N PHE A 149 -5.69 7.39 -9.77
CA PHE A 149 -6.75 8.19 -9.17
C PHE A 149 -8.11 7.73 -9.67
N PRO A 150 -9.16 7.75 -8.82
CA PRO A 150 -10.51 7.54 -9.30
C PRO A 150 -10.90 8.64 -10.30
N PRO A 151 -11.57 8.30 -11.42
CA PRO A 151 -11.98 9.31 -12.38
C PRO A 151 -13.04 10.25 -11.76
N SER A 152 -13.10 11.49 -12.22
CA SER A 152 -14.09 12.48 -11.79
C SER A 152 -15.51 12.17 -12.29
N SER A 153 -15.66 11.21 -13.17
CA SER A 153 -16.96 10.72 -13.67
C SER A 153 -16.86 9.28 -14.14
N PRO A 154 -17.95 8.50 -14.14
CA PRO A 154 -17.95 7.13 -14.66
C PRO A 154 -17.43 7.06 -16.11
N GLY A 155 -16.41 6.22 -16.35
CA GLY A 155 -15.73 6.10 -17.64
C GLY A 155 -14.80 7.26 -17.98
N GLY A 156 -14.44 8.10 -17.02
CA GLY A 156 -13.43 9.14 -17.14
C GLY A 156 -12.02 8.56 -17.37
N TRP A 157 -11.12 9.43 -17.81
CA TRP A 157 -9.74 9.04 -18.09
C TRP A 157 -8.96 8.66 -16.82
N MET A 158 -8.15 7.60 -16.91
CA MET A 158 -7.17 7.20 -15.89
C MET A 158 -5.79 7.07 -16.53
N GLU A 159 -4.76 7.56 -15.82
CA GLU A 159 -3.37 7.45 -16.27
C GLU A 159 -2.91 5.99 -16.31
N VAL A 160 -3.37 5.17 -15.37
CA VAL A 160 -3.06 3.74 -15.29
C VAL A 160 -4.32 2.88 -15.49
N PRO A 161 -4.71 2.60 -16.75
CA PRO A 161 -5.99 1.96 -17.07
C PRO A 161 -6.16 0.54 -16.49
N GLU A 162 -5.06 -0.14 -16.14
CA GLU A 162 -5.13 -1.49 -15.57
C GLU A 162 -5.85 -1.53 -14.21
N PHE A 163 -5.98 -0.39 -13.53
CA PHE A 163 -6.65 -0.26 -12.24
C PHE A 163 -8.07 0.33 -12.33
N GLU A 164 -8.58 0.62 -13.52
CA GLU A 164 -9.92 1.20 -13.74
C GLU A 164 -11.03 0.44 -13.01
N ALA A 165 -10.99 -0.90 -13.05
CA ALA A 165 -11.98 -1.72 -12.37
C ALA A 165 -12.01 -1.50 -10.84
N HIS A 166 -10.88 -1.12 -10.23
CA HIS A 166 -10.76 -0.87 -8.79
C HIS A 166 -11.26 0.52 -8.38
N ALA A 167 -11.44 1.44 -9.32
CA ALA A 167 -11.97 2.78 -9.08
C ALA A 167 -13.51 2.84 -9.06
N SER A 168 -14.20 1.77 -9.41
CA SER A 168 -15.66 1.77 -9.51
C SER A 168 -16.36 2.23 -8.23
N GLY A 169 -17.19 3.27 -8.33
CA GLY A 169 -17.93 3.85 -7.20
C GLY A 169 -17.06 4.70 -6.25
N LEU A 170 -15.87 5.12 -6.70
CA LEU A 170 -14.96 5.99 -5.94
C LEU A 170 -14.71 7.32 -6.68
N GLU A 171 -15.68 7.82 -7.43
CA GLU A 171 -15.51 9.04 -8.22
C GLU A 171 -15.04 10.21 -7.35
N LEU A 172 -14.04 10.96 -7.85
CA LEU A 172 -13.59 12.22 -7.26
C LEU A 172 -14.48 13.36 -7.76
N SER A 173 -14.71 14.36 -6.92
CA SER A 173 -15.33 15.62 -7.33
C SER A 173 -14.59 16.79 -6.66
N ASP A 174 -14.69 17.97 -7.23
CA ASP A 174 -14.08 19.19 -6.68
C ASP A 174 -14.69 19.62 -5.32
N GLU A 175 -15.77 18.96 -4.89
CA GLU A 175 -16.49 19.27 -3.66
C GLU A 175 -16.05 18.42 -2.45
N ILE A 176 -15.22 17.36 -2.67
CA ILE A 176 -14.74 16.51 -1.58
C ILE A 176 -13.48 17.07 -0.95
N SER A 177 -13.30 16.81 0.34
CA SER A 177 -12.09 17.19 1.08
C SER A 177 -10.88 16.37 0.69
N ASP A 178 -9.68 16.85 1.03
CA ASP A 178 -8.42 16.10 0.84
C ASP A 178 -8.44 14.77 1.62
N ALA A 179 -9.01 14.77 2.83
CA ALA A 179 -9.22 13.58 3.64
C ALA A 179 -10.08 12.53 2.92
N GLU A 180 -11.22 12.93 2.34
CA GLU A 180 -12.08 12.04 1.56
C GLU A 180 -11.40 11.57 0.26
N THR A 181 -10.63 12.44 -0.38
CA THR A 181 -9.81 12.09 -1.55
C THR A 181 -8.81 11.01 -1.20
N PHE A 182 -8.07 11.21 -0.11
CA PHE A 182 -7.08 10.23 0.35
C PHE A 182 -7.73 8.90 0.81
N ASP A 183 -8.88 8.97 1.49
CA ASP A 183 -9.66 7.77 1.85
C ASP A 183 -10.01 6.93 0.61
N ARG A 184 -10.35 7.56 -0.52
CA ARG A 184 -10.61 6.88 -1.79
C ARG A 184 -9.35 6.26 -2.41
N TYR A 185 -8.20 6.91 -2.32
CA TYR A 185 -6.92 6.31 -2.72
C TYR A 185 -6.62 5.06 -1.90
N MET A 186 -6.82 5.11 -0.59
CA MET A 186 -6.62 3.97 0.29
C MET A 186 -7.64 2.85 0.02
N CYS A 187 -8.87 3.19 -0.36
CA CYS A 187 -9.84 2.22 -0.86
C CYS A 187 -9.36 1.51 -2.14
N MET A 188 -8.77 2.24 -3.09
CA MET A 188 -8.19 1.63 -4.29
C MET A 188 -7.04 0.68 -3.94
N VAL A 189 -6.14 1.08 -3.06
CA VAL A 189 -5.06 0.22 -2.56
C VAL A 189 -5.62 -1.08 -1.99
N GLY A 190 -6.61 -0.99 -1.10
CA GLY A 190 -7.24 -2.17 -0.50
C GLY A 190 -7.87 -3.11 -1.52
N ARG A 191 -8.50 -2.57 -2.57
CA ARG A 191 -9.08 -3.36 -3.67
C ARG A 191 -8.02 -4.01 -4.55
N ILE A 192 -6.92 -3.31 -4.84
CA ILE A 192 -5.80 -3.81 -5.67
C ILE A 192 -5.05 -4.92 -4.92
N THR A 193 -4.76 -4.71 -3.64
CA THR A 193 -3.98 -5.64 -2.83
C THR A 193 -4.82 -6.75 -2.19
N GLY A 194 -6.15 -6.62 -2.24
CA GLY A 194 -7.09 -7.58 -1.66
C GLY A 194 -7.30 -7.45 -0.15
N ARG A 195 -6.74 -6.42 0.50
CA ARG A 195 -6.94 -6.12 1.92
C ARG A 195 -6.91 -4.61 2.16
N PHE A 196 -7.85 -4.11 2.96
CA PHE A 196 -7.81 -2.74 3.49
C PHE A 196 -6.91 -2.66 4.73
N ILE A 197 -6.42 -1.47 5.05
CA ILE A 197 -5.86 -1.21 6.38
C ILE A 197 -7.00 -1.33 7.39
N ASP A 198 -6.73 -2.02 8.49
CA ASP A 198 -7.66 -2.28 9.58
C ASP A 198 -6.93 -2.22 10.94
N ARG A 199 -7.66 -2.28 12.03
CA ARG A 199 -7.08 -2.28 13.39
C ARG A 199 -6.11 -3.44 13.61
N ALA A 200 -6.33 -4.60 12.97
CA ALA A 200 -5.42 -5.74 13.04
C ALA A 200 -4.10 -5.47 12.30
N TRP A 201 -4.13 -4.61 11.26
CA TRP A 201 -2.93 -4.17 10.57
C TRP A 201 -2.00 -3.38 11.51
N PHE A 202 -2.53 -2.45 12.29
CA PHE A 202 -1.78 -1.68 13.30
C PHE A 202 -1.38 -2.53 14.52
N ALA A 203 -2.19 -3.51 14.91
CA ALA A 203 -1.89 -4.44 16.00
C ALA A 203 -0.87 -5.52 15.62
N SER A 204 -0.49 -5.62 14.34
CA SER A 204 0.46 -6.64 13.88
C SER A 204 1.89 -6.32 14.32
N THR A 205 2.68 -7.38 14.50
CA THR A 205 4.13 -7.24 14.73
C THR A 205 4.85 -7.31 13.38
N ARG A 206 5.76 -6.36 13.12
CA ARG A 206 6.52 -6.24 11.89
C ARG A 206 7.95 -5.89 12.17
N THR A 207 8.79 -5.82 11.15
CA THR A 207 10.22 -5.56 11.31
C THR A 207 10.53 -4.10 11.03
N LEU A 208 11.15 -3.44 11.98
CA LEU A 208 11.68 -2.08 11.86
C LEU A 208 13.10 -2.12 11.32
N TYR A 209 13.37 -1.32 10.30
CA TYR A 209 14.70 -1.15 9.71
C TYR A 209 15.12 0.31 9.70
N HIS A 210 16.40 0.55 9.94
CA HIS A 210 17.07 1.81 9.70
C HIS A 210 17.80 1.74 8.36
N VAL A 211 17.36 2.55 7.40
CA VAL A 211 17.88 2.57 6.02
C VAL A 211 18.73 3.82 5.84
N PRO A 212 20.05 3.69 5.60
CA PRO A 212 20.91 4.84 5.36
C PRO A 212 20.47 5.63 4.12
N HIS A 213 20.48 6.96 4.21
CA HIS A 213 20.11 7.84 3.10
C HIS A 213 21.03 7.71 1.88
N GLU A 214 22.28 7.27 2.08
CA GLU A 214 23.31 7.10 1.05
C GLU A 214 23.45 5.66 0.55
N ALA A 215 22.54 4.76 0.93
CA ALA A 215 22.59 3.35 0.49
C ALA A 215 22.19 3.16 -0.98
#